data_2535930b187f57b9e3d9513a9726b734
#
_entry.id   2535930b187f57b9e3d9513a9726b734
#
_cell.length_a   1.000
_cell.length_b   1.000
_cell.length_c   1.000
_cell.angle_alpha   90.00
_cell.angle_beta   90.00
_cell.angle_gamma   90.00
#
_symmetry.space_group_name_H-M   'P 1'
#
loop_
_entity.id
_entity.type
_entity.pdbx_description
1 polymer ?
#
loop_
_entity_poly.entity_id
_entity_poly.type
_entity_poly.pdbx_seq_one_letter_code
_entity_poly.pdbx_strand_id
1 'polypeptide(L)'
;MVLQGHDSTLPVTMADMIYHMQCVKRGNKGSLLMADLPFMSYSSESQTLENAAALMQAGAHVVKLEGGAWIANTTNLLAERGIPVCAHMGLTPQSVNRIGGFHVQGRDTQQAQSIIEEATVLQNAGASILLLECVPRKLAREITDVLEIPVIGIGAGPDTTGQIMVLHDVLGVSPITPKFVKNFLLDSTNGIPGAIANYVQAVKDKSFPAEEHCFK
;
A
#
# COMPACT_ATOMS: atom_id res chain seq x y z
N MET A 1 8.29 12.12 -2.47
CA MET A 1 8.82 11.65 -3.74
C MET A 1 8.06 12.32 -4.90
N VAL A 2 7.03 11.78 -5.46
CA VAL A 2 6.39 12.24 -6.72
C VAL A 2 5.72 13.62 -6.69
N LEU A 3 5.32 14.15 -5.54
CA LEU A 3 4.73 15.49 -5.41
C LEU A 3 5.70 16.52 -4.84
N GLN A 4 6.38 16.19 -3.75
CA GLN A 4 7.27 17.12 -3.03
C GLN A 4 8.73 17.03 -3.48
N GLY A 5 9.12 16.04 -4.32
CA GLY A 5 10.46 15.89 -4.86
C GLY A 5 11.51 15.36 -3.88
N HIS A 6 11.10 14.80 -2.73
CA HIS A 6 12.03 14.18 -1.77
C HIS A 6 12.57 12.83 -2.30
N ASP A 7 13.75 12.44 -1.85
CA ASP A 7 14.39 11.16 -2.19
C ASP A 7 13.72 9.96 -1.51
N SER A 8 12.95 10.19 -0.45
CA SER A 8 12.20 9.17 0.28
C SER A 8 10.88 9.71 0.82
N THR A 9 10.06 8.85 1.45
CA THR A 9 8.82 9.24 2.12
C THR A 9 9.04 9.76 3.55
N LEU A 10 10.26 9.68 4.08
CA LEU A 10 10.58 10.05 5.48
C LEU A 10 10.26 11.51 5.85
N PRO A 11 10.46 12.51 4.96
CA PRO A 11 10.16 13.90 5.29
C PRO A 11 8.67 14.26 5.33
N VAL A 12 7.78 13.37 4.84
CA VAL A 12 6.33 13.64 4.77
C VAL A 12 5.75 13.78 6.17
N THR A 13 5.00 14.86 6.40
CA THR A 13 4.39 15.18 7.69
C THR A 13 2.91 14.79 7.77
N MET A 14 2.35 14.74 8.98
CA MET A 14 0.91 14.58 9.18
C MET A 14 0.11 15.73 8.53
N ALA A 15 0.61 16.95 8.56
CA ALA A 15 -0.03 18.10 7.92
C ALA A 15 -0.14 17.92 6.41
N ASP A 16 0.91 17.41 5.74
CA ASP A 16 0.88 17.08 4.32
C ASP A 16 -0.17 16.00 4.02
N MET A 17 -0.19 14.93 4.81
CA MET A 17 -1.14 13.84 4.63
C MET A 17 -2.59 14.30 4.80
N ILE A 18 -2.88 15.10 5.82
CA ILE A 18 -4.21 15.68 6.04
C ILE A 18 -4.61 16.58 4.88
N TYR A 19 -3.70 17.46 4.41
CA TYR A 19 -3.96 18.34 3.26
C TYR A 19 -4.32 17.52 2.01
N HIS A 20 -3.50 16.54 1.66
CA HIS A 20 -3.74 15.70 0.48
C HIS A 20 -5.00 14.85 0.63
N MET A 21 -5.27 14.31 1.83
CA MET A 21 -6.49 13.56 2.10
C MET A 21 -7.74 14.40 1.87
N GLN A 22 -7.76 15.64 2.34
CA GLN A 22 -8.85 16.57 2.12
C GLN A 22 -9.03 16.91 0.62
N CYS A 23 -7.93 17.04 -0.14
CA CYS A 23 -7.99 17.26 -1.58
C CYS A 23 -8.63 16.06 -2.31
N VAL A 24 -8.17 14.85 -1.99
CA VAL A 24 -8.70 13.61 -2.57
C VAL A 24 -10.17 13.42 -2.19
N LYS A 25 -10.54 13.69 -0.94
CA LYS A 25 -11.93 13.62 -0.45
C LYS A 25 -12.88 14.47 -1.29
N ARG A 26 -12.49 15.70 -1.63
CA ARG A 26 -13.34 16.61 -2.44
C ARG A 26 -13.58 16.08 -3.86
N GLY A 27 -12.60 15.35 -4.42
CA GLY A 27 -12.70 14.76 -5.76
C GLY A 27 -13.32 13.36 -5.78
N ASN A 28 -13.42 12.69 -4.63
CA ASN A 28 -13.88 11.30 -4.57
C ASN A 28 -15.36 11.16 -4.96
N LYS A 29 -15.67 10.14 -5.77
CA LYS A 29 -17.01 9.81 -6.27
C LYS A 29 -17.52 8.45 -5.78
N GLY A 30 -16.90 7.88 -4.73
CA GLY A 30 -17.36 6.62 -4.14
C GLY A 30 -16.27 5.56 -3.94
N SER A 31 -14.99 5.89 -4.18
CA SER A 31 -13.88 4.99 -3.87
C SER A 31 -13.62 4.95 -2.37
N LEU A 32 -13.10 3.81 -1.89
CA LEU A 32 -12.53 3.69 -0.55
C LEU A 32 -11.30 4.61 -0.46
N LEU A 33 -11.26 5.45 0.57
CA LEU A 33 -10.14 6.36 0.82
C LEU A 33 -9.27 5.82 1.94
N MET A 34 -8.03 5.55 1.62
CA MET A 34 -7.00 5.10 2.56
C MET A 34 -5.95 6.19 2.72
N ALA A 35 -5.56 6.49 3.95
CA ALA A 35 -4.53 7.47 4.26
C ALA A 35 -3.39 6.84 5.06
N ASP A 36 -2.16 7.13 4.65
CA ASP A 36 -0.98 6.63 5.33
C ASP A 36 -0.68 7.43 6.59
N LEU A 37 -0.38 6.74 7.68
CA LEU A 37 0.34 7.32 8.79
C LEU A 37 1.81 7.47 8.37
N PRO A 38 2.37 8.69 8.28
CA PRO A 38 3.74 8.89 7.85
C PRO A 38 4.76 8.41 8.88
N PHE A 39 6.03 8.38 8.47
CA PHE A 39 7.14 7.91 9.30
C PHE A 39 7.11 8.54 10.70
N MET A 40 7.23 7.68 11.74
CA MET A 40 7.23 8.06 13.17
C MET A 40 5.95 8.72 13.68
N SER A 41 4.87 8.76 12.93
CA SER A 41 3.59 9.31 13.39
C SER A 41 2.75 8.32 14.21
N TYR A 42 3.24 7.09 14.40
CA TYR A 42 2.61 6.01 15.18
C TYR A 42 3.59 5.33 16.14
N SER A 43 4.51 6.14 16.73
CA SER A 43 5.56 5.65 17.64
C SER A 43 5.10 5.42 19.08
N SER A 44 3.95 5.96 19.47
CA SER A 44 3.29 5.73 20.76
C SER A 44 1.79 5.61 20.59
N GLU A 45 1.10 4.98 21.55
CA GLU A 45 -0.37 4.80 21.52
C GLU A 45 -1.13 6.12 21.41
N SER A 46 -0.79 7.11 22.25
CA SER A 46 -1.43 8.44 22.23
C SER A 46 -1.27 9.11 20.88
N GLN A 47 -0.04 9.18 20.38
CA GLN A 47 0.26 9.77 19.08
C GLN A 47 -0.45 9.06 17.94
N THR A 48 -0.49 7.72 17.98
CA THR A 48 -1.19 6.92 16.97
C THR A 48 -2.67 7.24 16.91
N LEU A 49 -3.34 7.28 18.06
CA LEU A 49 -4.76 7.58 18.14
C LEU A 49 -5.09 8.99 17.66
N GLU A 50 -4.30 9.98 18.08
CA GLU A 50 -4.46 11.38 17.65
C GLU A 50 -4.30 11.53 16.13
N ASN A 51 -3.24 10.94 15.58
CA ASN A 51 -2.93 11.03 14.16
C ASN A 51 -3.92 10.25 13.29
N ALA A 52 -4.30 9.05 13.71
CA ALA A 52 -5.31 8.26 13.00
C ALA A 52 -6.69 8.96 13.03
N ALA A 53 -7.10 9.52 14.17
CA ALA A 53 -8.33 10.30 14.28
C ALA A 53 -8.31 11.51 13.34
N ALA A 54 -7.18 12.24 13.26
CA ALA A 54 -7.03 13.39 12.37
C ALA A 54 -7.19 12.99 10.89
N LEU A 55 -6.63 11.85 10.45
CA LEU A 55 -6.80 11.34 9.09
C LEU A 55 -8.25 10.92 8.81
N MET A 56 -8.90 10.23 9.76
CA MET A 56 -10.32 9.86 9.64
C MET A 56 -11.20 11.11 9.53
N GLN A 57 -10.96 12.13 10.36
CA GLN A 57 -11.67 13.42 10.31
C GLN A 57 -11.41 14.17 9.00
N ALA A 58 -10.22 14.04 8.41
CA ALA A 58 -9.90 14.59 7.09
C ALA A 58 -10.64 13.89 5.95
N GLY A 59 -11.20 12.70 6.21
CA GLY A 59 -12.06 11.96 5.30
C GLY A 59 -11.56 10.60 4.88
N ALA A 60 -10.49 10.08 5.49
CA ALA A 60 -10.08 8.70 5.30
C ALA A 60 -11.15 7.72 5.82
N HIS A 61 -11.25 6.57 5.20
CA HIS A 61 -12.07 5.45 5.65
C HIS A 61 -11.21 4.36 6.30
N VAL A 62 -9.93 4.33 5.98
CA VAL A 62 -8.93 3.37 6.45
C VAL A 62 -7.63 4.11 6.68
N VAL A 63 -6.88 3.78 7.72
CA VAL A 63 -5.51 4.24 7.92
C VAL A 63 -4.51 3.13 7.56
N LYS A 64 -3.37 3.48 6.97
CA LYS A 64 -2.31 2.51 6.61
C LYS A 64 -1.08 2.71 7.50
N LEU A 65 -0.52 1.59 7.97
CA LEU A 65 0.72 1.52 8.75
C LEU A 65 1.69 0.55 8.10
N GLU A 66 2.97 0.89 8.11
CA GLU A 66 4.05 0.04 7.62
C GLU A 66 4.69 -0.73 8.77
N GLY A 67 4.81 -2.05 8.61
CA GLY A 67 5.49 -2.92 9.57
C GLY A 67 5.00 -4.36 9.54
N GLY A 68 5.74 -5.23 10.21
CA GLY A 68 5.37 -6.63 10.47
C GLY A 68 4.68 -6.80 11.83
N ALA A 69 4.93 -7.93 12.51
CA ALA A 69 4.30 -8.26 13.78
C ALA A 69 4.45 -7.18 14.88
N TRP A 70 5.48 -6.34 14.80
CA TRP A 70 5.71 -5.28 15.80
C TRP A 70 4.63 -4.19 15.81
N ILE A 71 3.84 -4.03 14.72
CA ILE A 71 2.69 -3.11 14.70
C ILE A 71 1.37 -3.78 15.14
N ALA A 72 1.38 -5.05 15.56
CA ALA A 72 0.15 -5.77 15.91
C ALA A 72 -0.61 -5.10 17.06
N ASN A 73 0.07 -4.68 18.12
CA ASN A 73 -0.56 -3.96 19.24
C ASN A 73 -1.17 -2.63 18.76
N THR A 74 -0.49 -1.90 17.91
CA THR A 74 -0.97 -0.65 17.32
C THR A 74 -2.20 -0.90 16.43
N THR A 75 -2.18 -1.96 15.64
CA THR A 75 -3.31 -2.39 14.80
C THR A 75 -4.53 -2.73 15.66
N ASN A 76 -4.35 -3.51 16.71
CA ASN A 76 -5.42 -3.86 17.65
C ASN A 76 -5.99 -2.63 18.37
N LEU A 77 -5.12 -1.74 18.83
CA LEU A 77 -5.50 -0.49 19.48
C LEU A 77 -6.44 0.36 18.61
N LEU A 78 -6.15 0.46 17.32
CA LEU A 78 -6.97 1.22 16.36
C LEU A 78 -8.27 0.49 16.04
N ALA A 79 -8.21 -0.83 15.78
CA ALA A 79 -9.36 -1.64 15.42
C ALA A 79 -10.42 -1.67 16.53
N GLU A 80 -10.02 -1.82 17.80
CA GLU A 80 -10.92 -1.77 18.96
C GLU A 80 -11.65 -0.43 19.12
N ARG A 81 -11.10 0.64 18.56
CA ARG A 81 -11.69 1.99 18.58
C ARG A 81 -12.44 2.33 17.29
N GLY A 82 -12.70 1.32 16.45
CA GLY A 82 -13.47 1.47 15.22
C GLY A 82 -12.74 2.15 14.08
N ILE A 83 -11.40 2.18 14.11
CA ILE A 83 -10.56 2.71 13.02
C ILE A 83 -10.05 1.53 12.19
N PRO A 84 -10.55 1.33 10.94
CA PRO A 84 -10.07 0.27 10.08
C PRO A 84 -8.60 0.47 9.69
N VAL A 85 -7.82 -0.61 9.71
CA VAL A 85 -6.38 -0.60 9.47
C VAL A 85 -6.02 -1.39 8.22
N CYS A 86 -5.20 -0.81 7.36
CA CYS A 86 -4.44 -1.50 6.35
C CYS A 86 -3.01 -1.69 6.85
N ALA A 87 -2.60 -2.93 7.06
CA ALA A 87 -1.21 -3.26 7.36
C ALA A 87 -0.41 -3.36 6.07
N HIS A 88 0.77 -2.73 6.00
CA HIS A 88 1.62 -2.72 4.81
C HIS A 88 2.92 -3.46 5.07
N MET A 89 3.14 -4.52 4.31
CA MET A 89 4.27 -5.45 4.42
C MET A 89 5.02 -5.62 3.10
N GLY A 90 6.11 -6.36 3.14
CA GLY A 90 7.04 -6.51 2.03
C GLY A 90 8.06 -5.36 2.03
N LEU A 91 8.22 -4.69 0.91
CA LEU A 91 8.96 -3.43 0.88
C LEU A 91 8.15 -2.36 1.58
N THR A 92 8.71 -1.78 2.63
CA THR A 92 8.12 -0.68 3.38
C THR A 92 8.96 0.58 3.17
N PRO A 93 8.51 1.56 2.36
CA PRO A 93 9.26 2.77 2.03
C PRO A 93 9.77 3.56 3.25
N GLN A 94 9.03 3.56 4.35
CA GLN A 94 9.45 4.20 5.60
C GLN A 94 10.66 3.49 6.26
N SER A 95 10.92 2.24 5.92
CA SER A 95 12.06 1.46 6.40
C SER A 95 13.24 1.42 5.41
N VAL A 96 13.24 2.27 4.38
CA VAL A 96 14.20 2.25 3.26
C VAL A 96 15.66 2.22 3.72
N ASN A 97 16.00 2.98 4.77
CA ASN A 97 17.36 3.02 5.32
C ASN A 97 17.75 1.71 6.02
N ARG A 98 16.81 1.05 6.70
CA ARG A 98 17.04 -0.26 7.34
C ARG A 98 17.16 -1.37 6.31
N ILE A 99 16.36 -1.32 5.24
CA ILE A 99 16.35 -2.32 4.16
C ILE A 99 17.55 -2.12 3.23
N GLY A 100 18.14 -0.93 3.20
CA GLY A 100 19.26 -0.58 2.32
C GLY A 100 18.84 -0.23 0.89
N GLY A 101 17.60 0.24 0.70
CA GLY A 101 17.05 0.65 -0.59
C GLY A 101 15.72 -0.01 -0.93
N PHE A 102 15.24 0.22 -2.15
CA PHE A 102 13.97 -0.33 -2.64
C PHE A 102 14.19 -1.74 -3.23
N HIS A 103 14.25 -2.76 -2.37
CA HIS A 103 14.54 -4.14 -2.75
C HIS A 103 13.34 -5.06 -2.54
N VAL A 104 13.20 -6.07 -3.40
CA VAL A 104 12.20 -7.14 -3.27
C VAL A 104 12.44 -7.90 -1.96
N GLN A 105 11.39 -8.07 -1.17
CA GLN A 105 11.40 -8.76 0.12
C GLN A 105 10.84 -10.19 0.00
N GLY A 106 11.28 -11.11 0.84
CA GLY A 106 10.77 -12.48 0.86
C GLY A 106 11.32 -13.39 -0.25
N ARG A 107 12.53 -13.12 -0.76
CA ARG A 107 13.19 -14.01 -1.74
C ARG A 107 13.79 -15.26 -1.12
N ASP A 108 14.30 -15.18 0.08
CA ASP A 108 14.76 -16.34 0.82
C ASP A 108 13.63 -16.97 1.62
N THR A 109 13.73 -18.28 1.84
CA THR A 109 12.67 -19.09 2.47
C THR A 109 12.36 -18.66 3.89
N GLN A 110 13.38 -18.24 4.66
CA GLN A 110 13.19 -17.83 6.05
C GLN A 110 12.43 -16.50 6.12
N GLN A 111 12.82 -15.53 5.30
CA GLN A 111 12.12 -14.24 5.22
C GLN A 111 10.69 -14.42 4.70
N ALA A 112 10.48 -15.27 3.68
CA ALA A 112 9.16 -15.58 3.15
C ALA A 112 8.24 -16.15 4.24
N GLN A 113 8.72 -17.12 4.99
CA GLN A 113 7.97 -17.75 6.08
C GLN A 113 7.62 -16.73 7.18
N SER A 114 8.58 -15.88 7.56
CA SER A 114 8.34 -14.79 8.52
C SER A 114 7.25 -13.81 8.06
N ILE A 115 7.25 -13.44 6.78
CA ILE A 115 6.23 -12.53 6.22
C ILE A 115 4.82 -13.17 6.28
N ILE A 116 4.68 -14.48 6.01
CA ILE A 116 3.40 -15.20 6.11
C ILE A 116 2.90 -15.21 7.56
N GLU A 117 3.77 -15.55 8.50
CA GLU A 117 3.44 -15.58 9.93
C GLU A 117 3.04 -14.21 10.45
N GLU A 118 3.81 -13.18 10.12
CA GLU A 118 3.52 -11.79 10.50
C GLU A 118 2.21 -11.26 9.89
N ALA A 119 1.90 -11.63 8.64
CA ALA A 119 0.63 -11.27 8.00
C ALA A 119 -0.57 -11.87 8.76
N THR A 120 -0.46 -13.13 9.20
CA THR A 120 -1.47 -13.78 10.03
C THR A 120 -1.61 -13.10 11.40
N VAL A 121 -0.51 -12.71 12.03
CA VAL A 121 -0.52 -11.96 13.29
C VAL A 121 -1.27 -10.63 13.13
N LEU A 122 -1.03 -9.91 12.03
CA LEU A 122 -1.68 -8.63 11.78
C LEU A 122 -3.18 -8.78 11.48
N GLN A 123 -3.58 -9.81 10.74
CA GLN A 123 -5.00 -10.13 10.57
C GLN A 123 -5.67 -10.40 11.93
N ASN A 124 -5.05 -11.23 12.77
CA ASN A 124 -5.58 -11.57 14.09
C ASN A 124 -5.62 -10.36 15.05
N ALA A 125 -4.75 -9.38 14.83
CA ALA A 125 -4.77 -8.11 15.54
C ALA A 125 -5.89 -7.16 15.06
N GLY A 126 -6.66 -7.52 14.03
CA GLY A 126 -7.78 -6.73 13.53
C GLY A 126 -7.49 -5.88 12.30
N ALA A 127 -6.39 -6.13 11.58
CA ALA A 127 -6.19 -5.53 10.28
C ALA A 127 -7.36 -5.88 9.35
N SER A 128 -7.88 -4.87 8.64
CA SER A 128 -9.00 -5.03 7.71
C SER A 128 -8.55 -5.27 6.26
N ILE A 129 -7.33 -4.90 5.95
CA ILE A 129 -6.69 -5.04 4.63
C ILE A 129 -5.20 -5.31 4.86
N LEU A 130 -4.60 -6.16 4.04
CA LEU A 130 -3.16 -6.27 3.92
C LEU A 130 -2.71 -5.68 2.58
N LEU A 131 -1.70 -4.82 2.58
CA LEU A 131 -1.00 -4.36 1.39
C LEU A 131 0.36 -5.05 1.32
N LEU A 132 0.67 -5.64 0.16
CA LEU A 132 1.96 -6.29 -0.12
C LEU A 132 2.69 -5.53 -1.21
N GLU A 133 3.88 -5.03 -0.91
CA GLU A 133 4.73 -4.33 -1.87
C GLU A 133 6.00 -5.12 -2.19
N CYS A 134 6.31 -5.25 -3.47
CA CYS A 134 7.57 -5.78 -3.99
C CYS A 134 7.99 -7.11 -3.31
N VAL A 135 7.13 -8.12 -3.46
CA VAL A 135 7.40 -9.51 -3.03
C VAL A 135 7.32 -10.47 -4.22
N PRO A 136 7.95 -11.66 -4.17
CA PRO A 136 7.77 -12.69 -5.18
C PRO A 136 6.29 -13.06 -5.35
N ARG A 137 5.86 -13.27 -6.60
CA ARG A 137 4.48 -13.67 -6.93
C ARG A 137 4.02 -14.88 -6.13
N LYS A 138 4.89 -15.90 -5.99
CA LYS A 138 4.57 -17.13 -5.24
C LYS A 138 4.23 -16.82 -3.79
N LEU A 139 5.05 -15.99 -3.13
CA LEU A 139 4.83 -15.57 -1.74
C LEU A 139 3.53 -14.78 -1.59
N ALA A 140 3.25 -13.84 -2.51
CA ALA A 140 2.01 -13.07 -2.48
C ALA A 140 0.77 -13.96 -2.58
N ARG A 141 0.82 -15.00 -3.43
CA ARG A 141 -0.24 -16.00 -3.55
C ARG A 141 -0.43 -16.79 -2.26
N GLU A 142 0.66 -17.33 -1.67
CA GLU A 142 0.60 -18.06 -0.42
C GLU A 142 -0.01 -17.24 0.72
N ILE A 143 0.35 -15.96 0.83
CA ILE A 143 -0.23 -15.03 1.81
C ILE A 143 -1.73 -14.81 1.53
N THR A 144 -2.10 -14.62 0.26
CA THR A 144 -3.50 -14.38 -0.12
C THR A 144 -4.37 -15.61 0.16
N ASP A 145 -3.83 -16.82 -0.05
CA ASP A 145 -4.55 -18.07 0.21
C ASP A 145 -4.75 -18.36 1.72
N VAL A 146 -3.88 -17.83 2.59
CA VAL A 146 -3.94 -18.05 4.06
C VAL A 146 -4.82 -17.01 4.76
N LEU A 147 -4.91 -15.79 4.25
CA LEU A 147 -5.64 -14.70 4.90
C LEU A 147 -7.12 -14.67 4.48
N GLU A 148 -7.98 -14.28 5.43
CA GLU A 148 -9.41 -14.04 5.18
C GLU A 148 -9.68 -12.58 4.75
N ILE A 149 -8.79 -11.64 5.09
CA ILE A 149 -8.89 -10.23 4.72
C ILE A 149 -8.39 -10.00 3.28
N PRO A 150 -8.89 -8.96 2.58
CA PRO A 150 -8.37 -8.60 1.26
C PRO A 150 -6.88 -8.30 1.27
N VAL A 151 -6.15 -8.87 0.31
CA VAL A 151 -4.73 -8.59 0.06
C VAL A 151 -4.61 -7.74 -1.20
N ILE A 152 -4.04 -6.54 -1.08
CA ILE A 152 -3.81 -5.62 -2.18
C ILE A 152 -2.33 -5.64 -2.55
N GLY A 153 -2.01 -5.86 -3.82
CA GLY A 153 -0.63 -5.97 -4.30
C GLY A 153 -0.14 -4.72 -5.03
N ILE A 154 1.13 -4.40 -4.85
CA ILE A 154 1.91 -3.52 -5.71
C ILE A 154 3.29 -4.15 -5.94
N GLY A 155 3.58 -4.57 -7.18
CA GLY A 155 4.77 -5.38 -7.44
C GLY A 155 4.75 -6.75 -6.74
N ALA A 156 3.57 -7.32 -6.54
CA ALA A 156 3.35 -8.61 -5.87
C ALA A 156 2.72 -9.68 -6.80
N GLY A 157 2.59 -9.38 -8.09
CA GLY A 157 1.96 -10.27 -9.06
C GLY A 157 0.43 -10.24 -9.02
N PRO A 158 -0.25 -11.01 -9.93
CA PRO A 158 -1.70 -10.92 -10.15
C PRO A 158 -2.54 -11.75 -9.18
N ASP A 159 -1.93 -12.54 -8.31
CA ASP A 159 -2.65 -13.54 -7.51
C ASP A 159 -3.22 -12.96 -6.19
N THR A 160 -3.04 -11.68 -5.93
CA THR A 160 -3.67 -10.95 -4.83
C THR A 160 -5.14 -10.60 -5.12
N THR A 161 -5.91 -10.23 -4.08
CA THR A 161 -7.33 -9.87 -4.19
C THR A 161 -7.56 -8.64 -5.08
N GLY A 162 -6.61 -7.68 -5.06
CA GLY A 162 -6.65 -6.47 -5.86
C GLY A 162 -5.26 -5.87 -6.04
N GLN A 163 -5.18 -4.77 -6.80
CA GLN A 163 -3.93 -4.08 -7.12
C GLN A 163 -4.03 -2.61 -6.80
N ILE A 164 -2.91 -2.02 -6.39
CA ILE A 164 -2.72 -0.58 -6.32
C ILE A 164 -1.46 -0.19 -7.10
N MET A 165 -1.41 1.02 -7.61
CA MET A 165 -0.24 1.58 -8.28
C MET A 165 -0.20 3.09 -8.10
N VAL A 166 1.00 3.65 -7.99
CA VAL A 166 1.19 5.10 -7.91
C VAL A 166 0.61 5.76 -9.17
N LEU A 167 -0.22 6.79 -9.00
CA LEU A 167 -0.88 7.48 -10.11
C LEU A 167 0.11 7.97 -11.17
N HIS A 168 1.26 8.48 -10.73
CA HIS A 168 2.31 8.96 -11.64
C HIS A 168 2.90 7.83 -12.50
N ASP A 169 2.96 6.62 -11.95
CA ASP A 169 3.39 5.43 -12.68
C ASP A 169 2.32 4.96 -13.68
N VAL A 170 1.04 4.97 -13.27
CA VAL A 170 -0.10 4.68 -14.18
C VAL A 170 -0.07 5.59 -15.41
N LEU A 171 0.31 6.86 -15.21
CA LEU A 171 0.35 7.89 -16.24
C LEU A 171 1.72 7.99 -16.96
N GLY A 172 2.73 7.25 -16.51
CA GLY A 172 4.07 7.26 -17.08
C GLY A 172 4.80 8.60 -16.96
N VAL A 173 4.51 9.38 -15.91
CA VAL A 173 5.15 10.68 -15.65
C VAL A 173 6.23 10.59 -14.55
N SER A 174 6.46 9.41 -13.99
CA SER A 174 7.56 9.17 -13.07
C SER A 174 8.90 9.13 -13.81
N PRO A 175 9.99 9.65 -13.21
CA PRO A 175 11.32 9.65 -13.83
C PRO A 175 11.96 8.26 -13.93
N ILE A 176 11.49 7.32 -13.12
CA ILE A 176 11.95 5.92 -13.08
C ILE A 176 10.73 5.02 -13.27
N THR A 177 10.88 3.98 -14.10
CA THR A 177 9.83 2.97 -14.31
C THR A 177 10.26 1.66 -13.67
N PRO A 178 9.76 1.31 -12.46
CA PRO A 178 9.99 0.01 -11.86
C PRO A 178 9.43 -1.14 -12.72
N LYS A 179 9.97 -2.35 -12.56
CA LYS A 179 9.57 -3.53 -13.34
C LYS A 179 8.06 -3.80 -13.30
N PHE A 180 7.41 -3.56 -12.17
CA PHE A 180 5.99 -3.84 -11.96
C PHE A 180 5.05 -2.78 -12.52
N VAL A 181 5.59 -1.71 -13.10
CA VAL A 181 4.82 -0.57 -13.60
C VAL A 181 4.45 -0.76 -15.08
N LYS A 182 3.22 -0.38 -15.43
CA LYS A 182 2.76 -0.21 -16.81
C LYS A 182 2.20 1.20 -16.98
N ASN A 183 2.64 1.89 -18.03
CA ASN A 183 2.07 3.18 -18.43
C ASN A 183 0.78 2.96 -19.22
N PHE A 184 -0.35 3.25 -18.60
CA PHE A 184 -1.68 3.10 -19.22
C PHE A 184 -2.10 4.32 -20.05
N LEU A 185 -1.35 5.43 -19.97
CA LEU A 185 -1.65 6.61 -20.77
C LEU A 185 -1.27 6.41 -22.25
N LEU A 186 -0.24 5.63 -22.54
CA LEU A 186 0.21 5.34 -23.91
C LEU A 186 -0.90 4.69 -24.76
N ASP A 187 -1.68 3.80 -24.17
CA ASP A 187 -2.73 3.03 -24.84
C ASP A 187 -4.11 3.71 -24.69
N SER A 188 -4.17 4.93 -24.14
CA SER A 188 -5.42 5.61 -23.85
C SER A 188 -5.87 6.48 -25.01
N THR A 189 -7.09 6.25 -25.50
CA THR A 189 -7.75 7.10 -26.51
C THR A 189 -8.49 8.30 -25.91
N ASN A 190 -8.62 8.35 -24.57
CA ASN A 190 -9.36 9.40 -23.85
C ASN A 190 -8.51 10.07 -22.75
N GLY A 191 -7.20 10.21 -23.01
CA GLY A 191 -6.27 10.85 -22.06
C GLY A 191 -6.26 10.23 -20.67
N ILE A 192 -6.13 11.04 -19.63
CA ILE A 192 -6.02 10.58 -18.23
C ILE A 192 -7.25 9.77 -17.78
N PRO A 193 -8.51 10.19 -18.02
CA PRO A 193 -9.67 9.38 -17.64
C PRO A 193 -9.67 8.00 -18.28
N GLY A 194 -9.27 7.90 -19.55
CA GLY A 194 -9.12 6.63 -20.26
C GLY A 194 -8.02 5.76 -19.67
N ALA A 195 -6.89 6.32 -19.34
CA ALA A 195 -5.78 5.60 -18.68
C ALA A 195 -6.21 4.94 -17.36
N ILE A 196 -6.92 5.69 -16.52
CA ILE A 196 -7.46 5.18 -15.25
C ILE A 196 -8.50 4.07 -15.50
N ALA A 197 -9.41 4.27 -16.46
CA ALA A 197 -10.40 3.25 -16.81
C ALA A 197 -9.74 1.96 -17.32
N ASN A 198 -8.73 2.07 -18.18
CA ASN A 198 -7.95 0.93 -18.69
C ASN A 198 -7.22 0.19 -17.57
N TYR A 199 -6.59 0.93 -16.63
CA TYR A 199 -5.96 0.33 -15.45
C TYR A 199 -6.98 -0.47 -14.61
N VAL A 200 -8.10 0.16 -14.27
CA VAL A 200 -9.16 -0.49 -13.47
C VAL A 200 -9.69 -1.73 -14.17
N GLN A 201 -9.92 -1.67 -15.48
CA GLN A 201 -10.39 -2.83 -16.26
C GLN A 201 -9.34 -3.94 -16.27
N ALA A 202 -8.07 -3.61 -16.55
CA ALA A 202 -6.99 -4.58 -16.59
C ALA A 202 -6.77 -5.31 -15.25
N VAL A 203 -6.96 -4.62 -14.11
CA VAL A 203 -6.95 -5.24 -12.79
C VAL A 203 -8.14 -6.19 -12.61
N LYS A 204 -9.34 -5.78 -13.02
CA LYS A 204 -10.57 -6.59 -12.87
C LYS A 204 -10.57 -7.87 -13.70
N ASP A 205 -10.07 -7.80 -14.92
CA ASP A 205 -9.96 -8.97 -15.81
C ASP A 205 -8.65 -9.75 -15.64
N LYS A 206 -7.80 -9.33 -14.67
CA LYS A 206 -6.52 -9.95 -14.34
C LYS A 206 -5.50 -9.98 -15.50
N SER A 207 -5.62 -9.05 -16.45
CA SER A 207 -4.62 -8.86 -17.51
C SER A 207 -3.44 -8.00 -17.03
N PHE A 208 -3.57 -7.32 -15.90
CA PHE A 208 -2.49 -6.62 -15.22
C PHE A 208 -2.51 -6.94 -13.70
N PRO A 209 -1.33 -7.17 -13.10
CA PRO A 209 0.00 -7.28 -13.71
C PRO A 209 0.18 -8.58 -14.50
N ALA A 210 0.87 -8.50 -15.65
CA ALA A 210 1.25 -9.65 -16.45
C ALA A 210 2.59 -10.26 -15.95
N GLU A 211 3.04 -11.37 -16.55
CA GLU A 211 4.24 -12.10 -16.10
C GLU A 211 5.51 -11.22 -16.09
N GLU A 212 5.67 -10.33 -17.08
CA GLU A 212 6.81 -9.40 -17.14
C GLU A 212 6.85 -8.42 -15.97
N HIS A 213 5.72 -8.15 -15.31
CA HIS A 213 5.62 -7.27 -14.16
C HIS A 213 5.89 -7.99 -12.82
N CYS A 214 6.05 -9.32 -12.83
CA CYS A 214 6.18 -10.13 -11.62
C CYS A 214 7.64 -10.28 -11.17
N PHE A 215 7.85 -10.34 -9.87
CA PHE A 215 9.10 -10.78 -9.26
C PHE A 215 9.05 -12.30 -9.00
N LYS A 216 10.25 -12.94 -9.17
CA LYS A 216 10.48 -14.35 -8.88
C LYS A 216 11.14 -14.48 -7.53
#